data_ad146297d92dc5f1b66128111c5f5fde
#
_entry.id   ad146297d92dc5f1b66128111c5f5fde
#
_cell.length_a   1.000
_cell.length_b   1.000
_cell.length_c   1.000
_cell.angle_alpha   90.00
_cell.angle_beta   90.00
_cell.angle_gamma   90.00
#
_symmetry.space_group_name_H-M   'P 1'
#
loop_
_entity.id
_entity.type
_entity.pdbx_description
1 polymer ?
#
loop_
_entity_poly.entity_id
_entity_poly.type
_entity_poly.pdbx_seq_one_letter_code
_entity_poly.pdbx_strand_id
1 'polypeptide(L)'
;MEIGNSRQISEGMHLGSFANEREKIVREEAPDLQKMDSFSSTAKSSISLFGGAGKSLLDIFSTPADVGKALENKPLPASSLDMDGYMIPCNEGRISHMTLTCGMLGNAKQNYLDALKTFLAQMPDAKFTVLTSSGGDAKELQGHVDEWVKEGSVKNPERITLQNTDKHLSIWAQDSTLVVGDKVIEQDRMWFPGSGDGAVAGELSKADPSLKYQKMEGIFIDGGNQLATRDTIYVGSDAIAFMQRDMKSYPSKYNKITSDLGIAEPSRMSQEELCKLMLDKTFPNQKVVVVGYKGQQPAFHIDMAITPLGKTDPETGRKVMVVGDPSMATRMLKDIKAKSPEKYKQYEQNVQTKLGWAPDRPLDKLVDNVGDDRDLQENFDALAKGFEKDGFKVERVPYLGSSSLRNEPWITYNNLIFDGDNLFIPNFGIPEMDDPSNNVFKKYGYNPIPIDMTAISSLQGAINCITKVVERNYA
;
A
#
# COMPACT_ATOMS: atom_id res chain seq x y z
N MET A 1 46.82 -31.87 -21.98
CA MET A 1 45.62 -32.55 -22.48
C MET A 1 44.85 -33.04 -21.28
N GLU A 2 43.89 -32.27 -20.87
CA GLU A 2 42.70 -32.70 -20.11
C GLU A 2 41.82 -31.48 -19.92
N ILE A 3 40.63 -31.58 -20.47
CA ILE A 3 39.63 -30.51 -20.52
C ILE A 3 38.81 -30.62 -19.23
N GLY A 4 38.98 -29.66 -18.35
CA GLY A 4 38.19 -29.55 -17.10
C GLY A 4 36.84 -28.91 -17.37
N ASN A 5 35.77 -29.68 -17.15
CA ASN A 5 34.37 -29.25 -17.15
C ASN A 5 34.10 -28.24 -16.05
N SER A 6 33.80 -26.99 -16.40
CA SER A 6 33.16 -26.04 -15.52
C SER A 6 31.66 -26.34 -15.46
N ARG A 7 31.20 -26.90 -14.35
CA ARG A 7 29.78 -26.99 -14.04
C ARG A 7 29.25 -25.55 -13.74
N GLN A 8 28.44 -25.04 -14.62
CA GLN A 8 27.54 -23.94 -14.31
C GLN A 8 26.53 -24.41 -13.25
N ILE A 9 26.63 -23.87 -12.07
CA ILE A 9 25.56 -23.97 -11.06
C ILE A 9 24.58 -22.89 -11.40
N SER A 10 23.48 -23.24 -12.06
CA SER A 10 22.30 -22.38 -12.21
C SER A 10 21.51 -22.42 -10.90
N GLU A 11 21.80 -21.52 -9.98
CA GLU A 11 20.93 -21.27 -8.84
C GLU A 11 19.70 -20.46 -9.29
N GLY A 12 18.72 -21.19 -9.81
CA GLY A 12 17.36 -20.68 -9.90
C GLY A 12 16.72 -20.71 -8.53
N MET A 13 16.88 -19.65 -7.74
CA MET A 13 16.08 -19.49 -6.53
C MET A 13 14.63 -19.23 -6.92
N HIS A 14 13.76 -20.19 -6.65
CA HIS A 14 12.33 -20.09 -6.87
C HIS A 14 11.72 -19.07 -5.89
N LEU A 15 11.22 -17.95 -6.39
CA LEU A 15 10.38 -16.99 -5.65
C LEU A 15 9.15 -17.65 -5.00
N GLY A 16 8.74 -18.83 -5.46
CA GLY A 16 7.71 -19.65 -4.82
C GLY A 16 8.03 -20.12 -3.40
N SER A 17 9.30 -20.04 -2.95
CA SER A 17 9.68 -20.45 -1.59
C SER A 17 9.22 -19.44 -0.53
N PHE A 18 9.19 -18.13 -0.84
CA PHE A 18 8.86 -17.09 0.14
C PHE A 18 7.41 -17.11 0.61
N ALA A 19 6.47 -17.42 -0.28
CA ALA A 19 5.09 -17.58 0.11
C ALA A 19 4.89 -18.83 0.99
N ASN A 20 5.63 -19.91 0.70
CA ASN A 20 5.62 -21.13 1.51
C ASN A 20 6.38 -20.96 2.83
N GLU A 21 7.48 -20.19 2.86
CA GLU A 21 8.19 -19.85 4.09
C GLU A 21 7.34 -18.94 5.00
N ARG A 22 6.59 -18.00 4.44
CA ARG A 22 5.63 -17.18 5.17
C ARG A 22 4.57 -18.04 5.89
N GLU A 23 3.99 -19.01 5.18
CA GLU A 23 3.07 -19.98 5.78
C GLU A 23 3.76 -20.87 6.81
N LYS A 24 5.00 -21.29 6.57
CA LYS A 24 5.75 -22.19 7.46
C LYS A 24 6.18 -21.50 8.74
N ILE A 25 6.70 -20.27 8.68
CA ILE A 25 7.10 -19.49 9.87
C ILE A 25 5.88 -19.15 10.73
N VAL A 26 4.75 -18.76 10.10
CA VAL A 26 3.50 -18.51 10.81
C VAL A 26 2.98 -19.78 11.50
N ARG A 27 3.26 -20.98 10.96
CA ARG A 27 2.89 -22.27 11.56
C ARG A 27 3.82 -22.71 12.70
N GLU A 28 5.12 -22.39 12.62
CA GLU A 28 6.10 -22.83 13.63
C GLU A 28 6.11 -21.97 14.89
N GLU A 29 5.82 -20.66 14.78
CA GLU A 29 5.80 -19.76 15.94
C GLU A 29 4.46 -19.67 16.70
N ALA A 30 3.38 -20.27 16.19
CA ALA A 30 2.09 -20.28 16.83
C ALA A 30 1.34 -21.59 16.58
N PRO A 31 1.39 -22.55 17.53
CA PRO A 31 0.80 -23.89 17.39
C PRO A 31 -0.71 -23.91 17.07
N ASP A 32 -1.44 -22.84 17.41
CA ASP A 32 -2.90 -22.71 17.16
C ASP A 32 -3.24 -22.15 15.76
N LEU A 33 -2.25 -21.76 14.97
CA LEU A 33 -2.45 -21.22 13.61
C LEU A 33 -2.68 -22.30 12.54
N GLN A 34 -2.56 -23.59 12.88
CA GLN A 34 -2.87 -24.70 11.96
C GLN A 34 -4.32 -24.70 11.45
N LYS A 35 -5.21 -23.91 12.06
CA LYS A 35 -6.60 -23.73 11.61
C LYS A 35 -6.78 -22.65 10.54
N MET A 36 -5.71 -21.98 10.11
CA MET A 36 -5.78 -20.87 9.14
C MET A 36 -5.62 -21.30 7.67
N ASP A 37 -5.48 -22.61 7.38
CA ASP A 37 -5.34 -23.13 6.01
C ASP A 37 -6.61 -23.01 5.13
N SER A 38 -7.64 -22.35 5.63
CA SER A 38 -8.91 -22.24 4.93
C SER A 38 -9.40 -20.80 4.78
N PHE A 39 -8.51 -19.82 4.52
CA PHE A 39 -8.96 -18.45 4.24
C PHE A 39 -9.85 -18.36 2.99
N SER A 40 -9.80 -19.33 2.08
CA SER A 40 -10.75 -19.41 0.95
C SER A 40 -12.00 -20.24 1.26
N SER A 41 -12.00 -21.08 2.31
CA SER A 41 -13.15 -21.93 2.63
C SER A 41 -13.81 -21.61 3.98
N THR A 42 -13.19 -20.80 4.85
CA THR A 42 -13.67 -20.49 6.19
C THR A 42 -14.38 -19.14 6.32
N ALA A 43 -14.56 -18.39 5.25
CA ALA A 43 -15.51 -17.27 5.24
C ALA A 43 -16.94 -17.70 5.68
N LYS A 44 -17.22 -19.00 5.61
CA LYS A 44 -18.51 -19.56 6.06
C LYS A 44 -18.57 -19.87 7.56
N SER A 45 -17.46 -19.97 8.30
CA SER A 45 -17.48 -20.31 9.73
C SER A 45 -17.17 -19.15 10.69
N SER A 46 -16.66 -18.00 10.19
CA SER A 46 -16.42 -16.82 11.02
C SER A 46 -17.69 -16.04 11.36
N ILE A 47 -18.81 -16.34 10.70
CA ILE A 47 -20.12 -15.67 10.91
C ILE A 47 -20.71 -15.99 12.31
N SER A 48 -20.24 -17.02 13.00
CA SER A 48 -20.80 -17.42 14.31
C SER A 48 -20.15 -16.75 15.51
N LEU A 49 -19.06 -16.00 15.36
CA LEU A 49 -18.41 -15.28 16.46
C LEU A 49 -18.96 -13.87 16.72
N PHE A 50 -19.79 -13.36 15.84
CA PHE A 50 -20.48 -12.07 15.98
C PHE A 50 -21.99 -12.26 16.26
N GLY A 51 -22.32 -13.08 17.24
CA GLY A 51 -23.69 -13.23 17.74
C GLY A 51 -24.15 -12.05 18.59
N GLY A 52 -24.27 -10.89 17.98
CA GLY A 52 -24.87 -9.68 18.54
C GLY A 52 -25.65 -8.95 17.46
N ALA A 53 -26.95 -8.77 17.69
CA ALA A 53 -27.95 -8.23 16.78
C ALA A 53 -27.44 -7.19 15.76
N GLY A 54 -27.54 -7.56 14.49
CA GLY A 54 -27.64 -6.84 13.27
C GLY A 54 -27.47 -5.31 13.24
N LYS A 55 -26.30 -4.79 13.65
CA LYS A 55 -25.86 -3.46 13.21
C LYS A 55 -24.95 -3.64 12.01
N SER A 56 -25.43 -3.17 10.87
CA SER A 56 -24.66 -3.08 9.63
C SER A 56 -23.33 -2.35 9.89
N LEU A 57 -22.19 -2.87 9.41
CA LEU A 57 -20.89 -2.19 9.47
C LEU A 57 -20.87 -0.80 8.77
N LEU A 58 -21.92 -0.43 8.05
CA LEU A 58 -22.17 0.95 7.63
C LEU A 58 -22.27 1.94 8.80
N ASP A 59 -22.50 1.47 10.04
CA ASP A 59 -22.45 2.30 11.25
C ASP A 59 -21.02 2.64 11.69
N ILE A 60 -19.99 1.98 11.13
CA ILE A 60 -18.59 2.35 11.39
C ILE A 60 -18.24 3.70 10.72
N PHE A 61 -18.89 4.03 9.62
CA PHE A 61 -18.81 5.34 8.98
C PHE A 61 -19.69 6.41 9.66
N SER A 62 -20.49 6.05 10.65
CA SER A 62 -21.33 7.00 11.36
C SER A 62 -20.48 7.89 12.24
N THR A 63 -20.25 9.09 11.81
CA THR A 63 -19.53 10.09 12.57
C THR A 63 -20.30 11.38 12.59
N PRO A 64 -20.30 12.08 13.72
CA PRO A 64 -20.87 13.42 13.79
C PRO A 64 -20.13 14.35 12.82
N ALA A 65 -20.89 15.14 12.09
CA ALA A 65 -20.41 16.11 11.10
C ALA A 65 -19.50 17.22 11.67
N ASP A 66 -19.16 17.17 12.94
CA ASP A 66 -18.54 18.29 13.65
C ASP A 66 -17.01 18.28 13.68
N VAL A 67 -16.34 17.17 13.35
CA VAL A 67 -14.86 17.11 13.42
C VAL A 67 -14.21 17.70 12.15
N GLY A 68 -14.87 17.63 10.99
CA GLY A 68 -14.33 18.15 9.73
C GLY A 68 -14.22 19.69 9.67
N LYS A 69 -15.04 20.42 10.40
CA LYS A 69 -15.09 21.89 10.28
C LYS A 69 -13.99 22.65 11.01
N ALA A 70 -13.41 22.07 12.07
CA ALA A 70 -12.42 22.79 12.88
C ALA A 70 -10.99 22.72 12.31
N LEU A 71 -10.65 21.68 11.53
CA LEU A 71 -9.31 21.47 10.97
C LEU A 71 -9.18 22.01 9.54
N GLU A 72 -10.28 22.10 8.77
CA GLU A 72 -10.27 22.56 7.38
C GLU A 72 -9.73 23.99 7.17
N ASN A 73 -9.70 24.82 8.21
CA ASN A 73 -9.31 26.23 8.11
C ASN A 73 -7.93 26.55 8.71
N LYS A 74 -7.19 25.59 9.24
CA LYS A 74 -5.81 25.84 9.66
C LYS A 74 -4.89 25.75 8.44
N PRO A 75 -4.10 26.79 8.15
CA PRO A 75 -3.07 26.68 7.13
C PRO A 75 -2.10 25.55 7.54
N LEU A 76 -1.73 24.71 6.57
CA LEU A 76 -0.67 23.74 6.78
C LEU A 76 0.66 24.47 7.02
N PRO A 77 1.56 23.95 7.84
CA PRO A 77 2.92 24.46 7.94
C PRO A 77 3.64 24.31 6.59
N ALA A 78 4.76 25.00 6.40
CA ALA A 78 5.51 24.92 5.16
C ALA A 78 6.04 23.49 4.88
N SER A 79 6.39 22.75 5.94
CA SER A 79 6.88 21.37 5.85
C SER A 79 6.05 20.43 6.72
N SER A 80 5.89 19.18 6.28
CA SER A 80 5.24 18.14 7.07
C SER A 80 6.03 17.74 8.33
N LEU A 81 7.33 18.03 8.39
CA LEU A 81 8.12 17.81 9.61
C LEU A 81 7.65 18.68 10.79
N ASP A 82 7.02 19.82 10.49
CA ASP A 82 6.46 20.73 11.50
C ASP A 82 5.05 20.30 11.98
N MET A 83 4.52 19.20 11.44
CA MET A 83 3.19 18.66 11.78
C MET A 83 3.30 17.63 12.92
N ASP A 84 3.74 18.04 14.11
CA ASP A 84 3.86 17.10 15.25
C ASP A 84 2.51 16.43 15.56
N GLY A 85 2.53 15.10 15.70
CA GLY A 85 1.36 14.28 15.97
C GLY A 85 0.42 14.06 14.78
N TYR A 86 0.76 14.53 13.57
CA TYR A 86 0.03 14.24 12.34
C TYR A 86 0.73 13.18 11.51
N MET A 87 -0.01 12.17 11.09
CA MET A 87 0.41 11.33 9.97
C MET A 87 0.38 12.14 8.68
N ILE A 88 1.44 12.06 7.88
CA ILE A 88 1.60 12.91 6.69
C ILE A 88 0.46 12.65 5.70
N PRO A 89 -0.30 13.68 5.27
CA PRO A 89 -1.35 13.53 4.27
C PRO A 89 -0.80 12.99 2.94
N CYS A 90 -1.41 11.93 2.42
CA CYS A 90 -0.97 11.30 1.18
C CYS A 90 -1.34 12.09 -0.08
N ASN A 91 -2.33 12.98 0.00
CA ASN A 91 -3.02 13.63 -1.12
C ASN A 91 -2.82 15.15 -1.22
N GLU A 92 -1.95 15.72 -0.42
CA GLU A 92 -1.66 17.17 -0.38
C GLU A 92 -0.14 17.43 -0.38
N GLY A 93 0.26 18.60 -0.88
CA GLY A 93 1.65 19.06 -0.88
C GLY A 93 2.55 18.35 -1.89
N ARG A 94 3.73 18.94 -2.10
CA ARG A 94 4.78 18.34 -2.94
C ARG A 94 5.71 17.48 -2.11
N ILE A 95 6.17 16.38 -2.67
CA ILE A 95 7.14 15.51 -2.01
C ILE A 95 8.48 16.22 -1.96
N SER A 96 9.01 16.40 -0.74
CA SER A 96 10.37 16.92 -0.52
C SER A 96 11.36 15.84 -0.11
N HIS A 97 10.88 14.71 0.46
CA HIS A 97 11.71 13.56 0.75
C HIS A 97 10.95 12.25 0.56
N MET A 98 11.52 11.35 -0.23
CA MET A 98 11.00 10.00 -0.50
C MET A 98 12.07 8.95 -0.16
N THR A 99 11.63 7.84 0.42
CA THR A 99 12.45 6.66 0.65
C THR A 99 11.96 5.48 -0.18
N LEU A 100 12.90 4.70 -0.69
CA LEU A 100 12.67 3.40 -1.32
C LEU A 100 13.58 2.35 -0.66
N THR A 101 13.21 1.08 -0.81
CA THR A 101 14.06 -0.04 -0.41
C THR A 101 14.42 -0.85 -1.65
N CYS A 102 15.68 -1.24 -1.79
CA CYS A 102 16.17 -2.01 -2.91
C CYS A 102 16.69 -3.35 -2.43
N GLY A 103 15.88 -4.38 -2.57
CA GLY A 103 16.22 -5.76 -2.23
C GLY A 103 15.27 -6.75 -2.91
N MET A 104 15.71 -7.97 -3.15
CA MET A 104 14.92 -9.09 -3.68
C MET A 104 14.04 -8.78 -4.91
N LEU A 105 14.58 -8.06 -5.89
CA LEU A 105 13.80 -7.57 -7.03
C LEU A 105 13.42 -8.66 -8.06
N GLY A 106 14.24 -9.71 -8.19
CA GLY A 106 13.99 -10.77 -9.17
C GLY A 106 13.66 -10.22 -10.57
N ASN A 107 12.62 -10.76 -11.20
CA ASN A 107 12.18 -10.32 -12.54
C ASN A 107 11.53 -8.93 -12.54
N ALA A 108 11.17 -8.36 -11.39
CA ALA A 108 10.63 -7.01 -11.27
C ALA A 108 11.72 -5.92 -11.29
N LYS A 109 13.01 -6.30 -11.38
CA LYS A 109 14.13 -5.36 -11.27
C LYS A 109 14.06 -4.22 -12.29
N GLN A 110 13.79 -4.54 -13.55
CA GLN A 110 13.72 -3.50 -14.60
C GLN A 110 12.55 -2.55 -14.33
N ASN A 111 11.36 -3.06 -13.97
CA ASN A 111 10.21 -2.24 -13.59
C ASN A 111 10.52 -1.30 -12.41
N TYR A 112 11.24 -1.81 -11.41
CA TYR A 112 11.66 -1.02 -10.26
C TYR A 112 12.63 0.10 -10.65
N LEU A 113 13.63 -0.20 -11.48
CA LEU A 113 14.60 0.77 -11.98
C LEU A 113 13.94 1.85 -12.84
N ASP A 114 12.99 1.48 -13.70
CA ASP A 114 12.23 2.41 -14.53
C ASP A 114 11.34 3.33 -13.68
N ALA A 115 10.71 2.79 -12.64
CA ALA A 115 9.95 3.57 -11.67
C ALA A 115 10.86 4.56 -10.92
N LEU A 116 11.99 4.11 -10.38
CA LEU A 116 12.96 4.96 -9.69
C LEU A 116 13.50 6.06 -10.61
N LYS A 117 13.91 5.74 -11.85
CA LYS A 117 14.34 6.73 -12.86
C LYS A 117 13.27 7.78 -13.08
N THR A 118 12.00 7.36 -13.18
CA THR A 118 10.87 8.26 -13.38
C THR A 118 10.69 9.20 -12.19
N PHE A 119 10.74 8.68 -10.96
CA PHE A 119 10.65 9.53 -9.74
C PHE A 119 11.79 10.56 -9.70
N LEU A 120 13.02 10.11 -9.93
CA LEU A 120 14.19 10.98 -9.93
C LEU A 120 14.12 12.07 -11.01
N ALA A 121 13.58 11.77 -12.18
CA ALA A 121 13.44 12.72 -13.28
C ALA A 121 12.30 13.72 -13.06
N GLN A 122 11.18 13.27 -12.50
CA GLN A 122 9.96 14.09 -12.34
C GLN A 122 9.93 14.92 -11.07
N MET A 123 10.72 14.55 -10.07
CA MET A 123 10.84 15.27 -8.80
C MET A 123 12.28 15.77 -8.59
N PRO A 124 12.76 16.75 -9.39
CA PRO A 124 14.19 17.16 -9.40
C PRO A 124 14.65 17.84 -8.11
N ASP A 125 13.73 18.32 -7.29
CA ASP A 125 14.02 19.04 -6.05
C ASP A 125 13.81 18.14 -4.80
N ALA A 126 13.22 16.95 -4.95
CA ALA A 126 12.98 16.05 -3.84
C ALA A 126 14.27 15.29 -3.46
N LYS A 127 14.49 15.14 -2.16
CA LYS A 127 15.52 14.27 -1.59
C LYS A 127 15.07 12.81 -1.72
N PHE A 128 16.01 11.92 -2.02
CA PHE A 128 15.78 10.49 -2.07
C PHE A 128 16.74 9.74 -1.16
N THR A 129 16.20 8.85 -0.35
CA THR A 129 17.00 7.88 0.41
C THR A 129 16.64 6.48 -0.10
N VAL A 130 17.59 5.77 -0.69
CA VAL A 130 17.39 4.38 -1.12
C VAL A 130 18.18 3.47 -0.20
N LEU A 131 17.47 2.67 0.59
CA LEU A 131 18.07 1.69 1.48
C LEU A 131 18.32 0.40 0.70
N THR A 132 19.55 -0.09 0.69
CA THR A 132 19.93 -1.30 -0.03
C THR A 132 20.26 -2.44 0.93
N SER A 133 20.02 -3.67 0.50
CA SER A 133 20.27 -4.88 1.29
C SER A 133 21.74 -5.23 1.40
N SER A 134 22.55 -4.82 0.43
CA SER A 134 23.98 -5.10 0.39
C SER A 134 24.79 -3.99 -0.28
N GLY A 135 26.09 -3.95 -0.01
CA GLY A 135 26.99 -3.04 -0.72
C GLY A 135 27.10 -3.33 -2.23
N GLY A 136 26.77 -4.54 -2.66
CA GLY A 136 26.68 -4.92 -4.08
C GLY A 136 25.49 -4.22 -4.75
N ASP A 137 24.32 -4.27 -4.14
CA ASP A 137 23.11 -3.61 -4.63
C ASP A 137 23.31 -2.08 -4.67
N ALA A 138 23.94 -1.50 -3.64
CA ALA A 138 24.24 -0.06 -3.60
C ALA A 138 25.16 0.34 -4.77
N LYS A 139 26.21 -0.45 -5.05
CA LYS A 139 27.14 -0.18 -6.16
C LYS A 139 26.47 -0.31 -7.52
N GLU A 140 25.63 -1.32 -7.72
CA GLU A 140 24.89 -1.50 -8.96
C GLU A 140 23.94 -0.34 -9.19
N LEU A 141 23.17 0.04 -8.16
CA LEU A 141 22.24 1.16 -8.25
C LEU A 141 22.96 2.49 -8.50
N GLN A 142 24.13 2.71 -7.88
CA GLN A 142 24.96 3.88 -8.18
C GLN A 142 25.35 3.93 -9.66
N GLY A 143 25.71 2.78 -10.25
CA GLY A 143 26.02 2.70 -11.69
C GLY A 143 24.84 3.15 -12.58
N HIS A 144 23.62 2.74 -12.24
CA HIS A 144 22.42 3.21 -12.93
C HIS A 144 22.18 4.72 -12.75
N VAL A 145 22.33 5.23 -11.54
CA VAL A 145 22.18 6.68 -11.26
C VAL A 145 23.20 7.47 -12.07
N ASP A 146 24.48 7.05 -12.10
CA ASP A 146 25.54 7.72 -12.86
C ASP A 146 25.24 7.73 -14.38
N GLU A 147 24.70 6.62 -14.91
CA GLU A 147 24.25 6.53 -16.29
C GLU A 147 23.11 7.51 -16.59
N TRP A 148 22.07 7.55 -15.75
CA TRP A 148 20.93 8.46 -15.90
C TRP A 148 21.31 9.94 -15.78
N VAL A 149 22.28 10.26 -14.94
CA VAL A 149 22.87 11.61 -14.86
C VAL A 149 23.62 11.95 -16.14
N LYS A 150 24.44 11.02 -16.66
CA LYS A 150 25.16 11.20 -17.93
C LYS A 150 24.24 11.38 -19.14
N GLU A 151 23.12 10.66 -19.15
CA GLU A 151 22.06 10.83 -20.16
C GLU A 151 21.29 12.16 -20.02
N GLY A 152 21.42 12.86 -18.90
CA GLY A 152 20.64 14.07 -18.59
C GLY A 152 19.21 13.81 -18.12
N SER A 153 18.84 12.54 -17.87
CA SER A 153 17.53 12.16 -17.37
C SER A 153 17.34 12.51 -15.89
N VAL A 154 18.42 12.44 -15.12
CA VAL A 154 18.43 12.74 -13.67
C VAL A 154 19.33 13.95 -13.43
N LYS A 155 18.79 14.95 -12.73
CA LYS A 155 19.52 16.17 -12.33
C LYS A 155 19.78 16.14 -10.82
N ASN A 156 20.78 16.92 -10.37
CA ASN A 156 21.09 17.12 -8.96
C ASN A 156 21.32 15.79 -8.22
N PRO A 157 22.31 14.94 -8.61
CA PRO A 157 22.53 13.63 -8.01
C PRO A 157 22.88 13.67 -6.51
N GLU A 158 23.35 14.81 -6.00
CA GLU A 158 23.68 15.04 -4.60
C GLU A 158 22.48 14.90 -3.63
N ARG A 159 21.26 14.95 -4.17
CA ARG A 159 20.03 14.73 -3.42
C ARG A 159 19.67 13.25 -3.22
N ILE A 160 20.43 12.35 -3.82
CA ILE A 160 20.21 10.90 -3.78
C ILE A 160 21.21 10.27 -2.81
N THR A 161 20.69 9.69 -1.74
CA THR A 161 21.48 8.96 -0.74
C THR A 161 21.23 7.46 -0.94
N LEU A 162 22.28 6.70 -1.26
CA LEU A 162 22.24 5.23 -1.28
C LEU A 162 22.88 4.72 0.04
N GLN A 163 22.05 4.14 0.90
CA GLN A 163 22.44 3.64 2.21
C GLN A 163 22.43 2.11 2.23
N ASN A 164 23.62 1.50 2.37
CA ASN A 164 23.67 0.06 2.65
C ASN A 164 23.32 -0.20 4.11
N THR A 165 22.38 -1.13 4.32
CA THR A 165 21.90 -1.48 5.67
C THR A 165 22.43 -2.80 6.20
N ASP A 166 23.01 -3.65 5.33
CA ASP A 166 23.34 -5.05 5.63
C ASP A 166 22.15 -5.86 6.19
N LYS A 167 20.94 -5.43 5.83
CA LYS A 167 19.67 -6.09 6.19
C LYS A 167 19.01 -6.64 4.95
N HIS A 168 18.37 -7.78 5.08
CA HIS A 168 17.64 -8.40 4.00
C HIS A 168 16.30 -7.68 3.78
N LEU A 169 16.30 -6.58 3.03
CA LEU A 169 15.13 -5.76 2.79
C LEU A 169 14.25 -6.34 1.68
N SER A 170 12.93 -6.15 1.79
CA SER A 170 12.01 -6.27 0.66
C SER A 170 11.99 -4.96 -0.15
N ILE A 171 11.18 -4.92 -1.23
CA ILE A 171 10.93 -3.68 -1.99
C ILE A 171 9.80 -2.83 -1.39
N TRP A 172 9.16 -3.28 -0.32
CA TRP A 172 7.92 -2.70 0.23
C TRP A 172 8.23 -1.62 1.28
N ALA A 173 8.83 -0.50 0.81
CA ALA A 173 9.21 0.61 1.68
C ALA A 173 8.04 1.23 2.46
N GLN A 174 6.82 1.15 1.88
CA GLN A 174 5.62 1.72 2.49
C GLN A 174 5.23 0.99 3.78
N ASP A 175 5.35 -0.35 3.81
CA ASP A 175 4.66 -1.16 4.81
C ASP A 175 5.30 -1.12 6.19
N SER A 176 6.62 -1.04 6.22
CA SER A 176 7.41 -1.22 7.46
C SER A 176 7.42 -0.01 8.39
N THR A 177 7.05 1.17 7.90
CA THR A 177 7.31 2.42 8.61
C THR A 177 6.12 3.36 8.51
N LEU A 178 5.71 3.95 9.64
CA LEU A 178 4.79 5.10 9.66
C LEU A 178 5.61 6.39 9.79
N VAL A 179 5.08 7.48 9.24
CA VAL A 179 5.67 8.81 9.38
C VAL A 179 4.66 9.77 9.98
N VAL A 180 5.02 10.33 11.14
CA VAL A 180 4.15 11.24 11.92
C VAL A 180 4.97 12.48 12.28
N GLY A 181 4.72 13.58 11.57
CA GLY A 181 5.58 14.76 11.66
C GLY A 181 7.04 14.40 11.33
N ASP A 182 7.97 14.74 12.21
CA ASP A 182 9.40 14.44 12.07
C ASP A 182 9.80 13.02 12.57
N LYS A 183 8.82 12.19 12.94
CA LYS A 183 9.06 10.86 13.50
C LYS A 183 8.89 9.77 12.44
N VAL A 184 9.90 8.91 12.35
CA VAL A 184 9.83 7.64 11.61
C VAL A 184 9.64 6.51 12.59
N ILE A 185 8.54 5.78 12.46
CA ILE A 185 8.03 4.89 13.47
C ILE A 185 8.19 3.43 13.01
N GLU A 186 8.99 2.67 13.77
CA GLU A 186 9.03 1.21 13.68
C GLU A 186 7.83 0.64 14.41
N GLN A 187 7.09 -0.21 13.73
CA GLN A 187 5.98 -0.94 14.33
C GLN A 187 6.45 -2.19 15.06
N ASP A 188 5.71 -2.59 16.08
CA ASP A 188 6.07 -3.69 16.97
C ASP A 188 6.12 -5.06 16.27
N ARG A 189 5.36 -5.23 15.18
CA ARG A 189 5.29 -6.48 14.43
C ARG A 189 5.23 -6.22 12.93
N MET A 190 6.05 -6.95 12.22
CA MET A 190 6.14 -6.88 10.76
C MET A 190 5.32 -7.98 10.09
N TRP A 191 4.70 -7.65 8.96
CA TRP A 191 3.99 -8.60 8.11
C TRP A 191 4.91 -9.61 7.40
N PHE A 192 6.18 -9.26 7.22
CA PHE A 192 7.17 -10.10 6.56
C PHE A 192 8.19 -10.65 7.57
N PRO A 193 7.81 -11.71 8.32
CA PRO A 193 8.75 -12.37 9.23
C PRO A 193 10.00 -12.81 8.46
N GLY A 194 11.17 -12.56 9.02
CA GLY A 194 12.44 -12.89 8.41
C GLY A 194 12.99 -11.87 7.41
N SER A 195 12.21 -10.86 7.00
CA SER A 195 12.77 -9.69 6.32
C SER A 195 13.43 -8.75 7.31
N GLY A 196 14.40 -7.96 6.84
CA GLY A 196 15.04 -6.89 7.61
C GLY A 196 14.24 -5.60 7.65
N ASP A 197 13.01 -5.60 7.15
CA ASP A 197 12.20 -4.40 6.93
C ASP A 197 11.88 -3.66 8.24
N GLY A 198 11.84 -4.34 9.39
CA GLY A 198 11.73 -3.71 10.70
C GLY A 198 12.83 -2.70 11.01
N ALA A 199 13.98 -2.81 10.35
CA ALA A 199 15.07 -1.86 10.54
C ALA A 199 14.90 -0.55 9.73
N VAL A 200 13.97 -0.48 8.76
CA VAL A 200 13.85 0.64 7.82
C VAL A 200 13.73 1.99 8.53
N ALA A 201 12.86 2.11 9.55
CA ALA A 201 12.70 3.36 10.30
C ALA A 201 14.02 3.79 10.98
N GLY A 202 14.73 2.85 11.61
CA GLY A 202 16.02 3.13 12.26
C GLY A 202 17.13 3.47 11.27
N GLU A 203 17.20 2.78 10.13
CA GLU A 203 18.20 3.06 9.09
C GLU A 203 17.91 4.40 8.40
N LEU A 204 16.64 4.74 8.20
CA LEU A 204 16.23 6.04 7.65
C LEU A 204 16.61 7.19 8.58
N SER A 205 16.40 7.07 9.88
CA SER A 205 16.82 8.06 10.88
C SER A 205 18.35 8.22 10.97
N LYS A 206 19.12 7.16 10.69
CA LYS A 206 20.58 7.26 10.57
C LYS A 206 21.01 8.01 9.29
N ALA A 207 20.33 7.75 8.18
CA ALA A 207 20.58 8.42 6.90
C ALA A 207 20.18 9.89 6.93
N ASP A 208 19.13 10.22 7.68
CA ASP A 208 18.63 11.58 7.85
C ASP A 208 18.41 11.92 9.34
N PRO A 209 19.35 12.62 9.98
CA PRO A 209 19.24 12.99 11.40
C PRO A 209 18.11 13.99 11.73
N SER A 210 17.47 14.61 10.75
CA SER A 210 16.27 15.42 10.98
C SER A 210 15.04 14.56 11.37
N LEU A 211 15.09 13.26 11.06
CA LEU A 211 14.05 12.30 11.37
C LEU A 211 14.32 11.59 12.69
N LYS A 212 13.34 11.61 13.58
CA LYS A 212 13.44 11.00 14.90
C LYS A 212 12.89 9.56 14.85
N TYR A 213 13.75 8.59 15.19
CA TYR A 213 13.30 7.21 15.33
C TYR A 213 12.44 7.03 16.58
N GLN A 214 11.33 6.33 16.41
CA GLN A 214 10.45 5.91 17.50
C GLN A 214 9.97 4.47 17.26
N LYS A 215 9.86 3.68 18.33
CA LYS A 215 9.20 2.37 18.32
C LYS A 215 7.77 2.51 18.86
N MET A 216 6.80 1.87 18.20
CA MET A 216 5.40 1.86 18.59
C MET A 216 4.98 0.44 18.95
N GLU A 217 4.45 0.27 20.16
CA GLU A 217 3.99 -1.03 20.68
C GLU A 217 2.47 -1.15 20.60
N GLY A 218 1.97 -2.34 20.23
CA GLY A 218 0.55 -2.71 20.29
C GLY A 218 -0.36 -2.05 19.27
N ILE A 219 0.19 -1.25 18.36
CA ILE A 219 -0.52 -0.66 17.23
C ILE A 219 0.04 -1.28 15.95
N PHE A 220 -0.84 -1.92 15.18
CA PHE A 220 -0.48 -2.65 13.96
C PHE A 220 -1.18 -2.01 12.76
N ILE A 221 -0.49 -1.12 12.08
CA ILE A 221 -0.97 -0.49 10.87
C ILE A 221 0.12 -0.59 9.82
N ASP A 222 0.05 -1.55 8.91
CA ASP A 222 0.94 -1.53 7.76
C ASP A 222 0.80 -0.22 7.00
N GLY A 223 1.91 0.29 6.49
CA GLY A 223 1.91 1.57 5.81
C GLY A 223 1.01 1.62 4.58
N GLY A 224 0.82 0.51 3.86
CA GLY A 224 -0.16 0.38 2.77
C GLY A 224 -1.60 0.21 3.25
N ASN A 225 -1.79 -0.22 4.50
CA ASN A 225 -3.12 -0.38 5.10
C ASN A 225 -3.63 0.88 5.81
N GLN A 226 -3.05 2.03 5.49
CA GLN A 226 -3.50 3.34 5.93
C GLN A 226 -3.37 4.39 4.82
N LEU A 227 -4.29 5.34 4.81
CA LEU A 227 -4.26 6.52 3.95
C LEU A 227 -4.62 7.73 4.81
N ALA A 228 -3.67 8.63 5.00
CA ALA A 228 -3.90 9.85 5.77
C ALA A 228 -4.29 11.01 4.83
N THR A 229 -5.26 11.79 5.26
CA THR A 229 -5.56 13.12 4.75
C THR A 229 -5.31 14.13 5.88
N ARG A 230 -5.49 15.41 5.62
CA ARG A 230 -5.32 16.47 6.63
C ARG A 230 -6.10 16.19 7.92
N ASP A 231 -7.31 15.68 7.80
CA ASP A 231 -8.27 15.54 8.89
C ASP A 231 -8.61 14.10 9.27
N THR A 232 -8.22 13.13 8.45
CA THR A 232 -8.67 11.75 8.58
C THR A 232 -7.56 10.77 8.26
N ILE A 233 -7.44 9.71 9.06
CA ILE A 233 -6.64 8.53 8.75
C ILE A 233 -7.61 7.38 8.46
N TYR A 234 -7.65 6.91 7.23
CA TYR A 234 -8.34 5.68 6.84
C TYR A 234 -7.44 4.50 7.18
N VAL A 235 -7.95 3.53 7.93
CA VAL A 235 -7.21 2.32 8.36
C VAL A 235 -8.02 1.10 7.97
N GLY A 236 -7.39 0.12 7.35
CA GLY A 236 -8.07 -1.13 7.00
C GLY A 236 -8.50 -1.94 8.22
N SER A 237 -9.62 -2.63 8.12
CA SER A 237 -10.21 -3.40 9.23
C SER A 237 -9.31 -4.52 9.76
N ASP A 238 -8.37 -5.00 8.96
CA ASP A 238 -7.39 -6.00 9.39
C ASP A 238 -6.51 -5.50 10.54
N ALA A 239 -6.19 -4.20 10.59
CA ALA A 239 -5.45 -3.61 11.70
C ALA A 239 -6.17 -3.86 13.04
N ILE A 240 -7.50 -3.67 13.07
CA ILE A 240 -8.32 -3.96 14.25
C ILE A 240 -8.26 -5.45 14.61
N ALA A 241 -8.39 -6.34 13.61
CA ALA A 241 -8.34 -7.77 13.81
C ALA A 241 -6.98 -8.25 14.37
N PHE A 242 -5.88 -7.64 13.91
CA PHE A 242 -4.54 -7.91 14.44
C PHE A 242 -4.37 -7.43 15.87
N MET A 243 -4.77 -6.19 16.17
CA MET A 243 -4.72 -5.64 17.51
C MET A 243 -5.53 -6.49 18.49
N GLN A 244 -6.74 -6.93 18.13
CA GLN A 244 -7.57 -7.81 18.94
C GLN A 244 -6.91 -9.16 19.23
N ARG A 245 -6.25 -9.74 18.22
CA ARG A 245 -5.53 -11.03 18.36
C ARG A 245 -4.32 -10.90 19.27
N ASP A 246 -3.53 -9.84 19.07
CA ASP A 246 -2.36 -9.55 19.88
C ASP A 246 -2.76 -9.25 21.34
N MET A 247 -3.84 -8.51 21.54
CA MET A 247 -4.42 -8.23 22.86
C MET A 247 -4.81 -9.50 23.62
N LYS A 248 -5.39 -10.48 22.92
CA LYS A 248 -5.70 -11.79 23.52
C LYS A 248 -4.45 -12.58 23.91
N SER A 249 -3.40 -12.48 23.11
CA SER A 249 -2.13 -13.17 23.33
C SER A 249 -1.26 -12.51 24.42
N TYR A 250 -1.33 -11.19 24.54
CA TYR A 250 -0.47 -10.40 25.43
C TYR A 250 -1.26 -9.37 26.28
N PRO A 251 -2.20 -9.81 27.16
CA PRO A 251 -3.07 -8.90 27.90
C PRO A 251 -2.32 -7.92 28.79
N SER A 252 -1.21 -8.33 29.42
CA SER A 252 -0.41 -7.43 30.27
C SER A 252 0.22 -6.29 29.52
N LYS A 253 0.66 -6.50 28.27
CA LYS A 253 1.17 -5.48 27.37
C LYS A 253 0.09 -4.43 27.10
N TYR A 254 -1.12 -4.85 26.80
CA TYR A 254 -2.23 -3.94 26.51
C TYR A 254 -2.76 -3.20 27.73
N ASN A 255 -2.71 -3.81 28.93
CA ASN A 255 -3.00 -3.08 30.16
C ASN A 255 -2.05 -1.90 30.37
N LYS A 256 -0.76 -2.09 30.06
CA LYS A 256 0.22 -1.00 30.10
C LYS A 256 -0.09 0.07 29.03
N ILE A 257 -0.29 -0.32 27.78
CA ILE A 257 -0.56 0.60 26.67
C ILE A 257 -1.82 1.44 26.93
N THR A 258 -2.91 0.82 27.36
CA THR A 258 -4.16 1.53 27.68
C THR A 258 -3.99 2.50 28.85
N SER A 259 -3.17 2.14 29.85
CA SER A 259 -2.82 3.04 30.94
C SER A 259 -2.00 4.24 30.44
N ASP A 260 -0.98 3.98 29.61
CA ASP A 260 -0.10 5.03 29.04
C ASP A 260 -0.90 6.01 28.14
N LEU A 261 -1.91 5.50 27.43
CA LEU A 261 -2.85 6.30 26.62
C LEU A 261 -3.95 7.01 27.43
N GLY A 262 -3.99 6.82 28.76
CA GLY A 262 -4.99 7.40 29.63
C GLY A 262 -6.42 6.92 29.37
N ILE A 263 -6.58 5.67 28.93
CA ILE A 263 -7.88 5.06 28.67
C ILE A 263 -8.49 4.59 30.00
N ALA A 264 -9.59 5.22 30.40
CA ALA A 264 -10.31 4.85 31.59
C ALA A 264 -11.18 3.60 31.33
N GLU A 265 -11.20 2.66 32.32
CA GLU A 265 -12.10 1.49 32.35
C GLU A 265 -12.09 0.64 31.06
N PRO A 266 -10.90 0.22 30.52
CA PRO A 266 -10.83 -0.53 29.27
C PRO A 266 -11.60 -1.86 29.32
N SER A 267 -11.80 -2.43 30.52
CA SER A 267 -12.57 -3.67 30.71
C SER A 267 -14.07 -3.54 30.45
N ARG A 268 -14.60 -2.33 30.37
CA ARG A 268 -16.03 -2.07 30.06
C ARG A 268 -16.30 -1.93 28.56
N MET A 269 -15.27 -1.88 27.74
CA MET A 269 -15.36 -1.73 26.29
C MET A 269 -15.30 -3.08 25.59
N SER A 270 -15.94 -3.19 24.44
CA SER A 270 -15.63 -4.27 23.52
C SER A 270 -14.19 -4.13 23.02
N GLN A 271 -13.56 -5.24 22.62
CA GLN A 271 -12.19 -5.20 22.09
C GLN A 271 -12.09 -4.29 20.85
N GLU A 272 -13.14 -4.23 20.02
CA GLU A 272 -13.18 -3.37 18.85
C GLU A 272 -13.21 -1.88 19.23
N GLU A 273 -14.08 -1.50 20.16
CA GLU A 273 -14.14 -0.12 20.67
C GLU A 273 -12.80 0.28 21.31
N LEU A 274 -12.19 -0.63 22.06
CA LEU A 274 -10.90 -0.36 22.68
C LEU A 274 -9.80 -0.16 21.64
N CYS A 275 -9.72 -1.00 20.60
CA CYS A 275 -8.77 -0.83 19.51
C CYS A 275 -8.96 0.51 18.78
N LYS A 276 -10.19 0.90 18.47
CA LYS A 276 -10.49 2.20 17.85
C LYS A 276 -10.08 3.37 18.74
N LEU A 277 -10.42 3.31 20.03
CA LEU A 277 -10.03 4.35 20.98
C LEU A 277 -8.49 4.45 21.14
N MET A 278 -7.78 3.32 21.10
CA MET A 278 -6.32 3.30 21.11
C MET A 278 -5.75 4.03 19.88
N LEU A 279 -6.31 3.77 18.68
CA LEU A 279 -5.91 4.47 17.46
C LEU A 279 -6.20 5.98 17.55
N ASP A 280 -7.39 6.38 17.98
CA ASP A 280 -7.76 7.79 18.16
C ASP A 280 -6.83 8.51 19.16
N LYS A 281 -6.44 7.83 20.24
CA LYS A 281 -5.50 8.38 21.23
C LYS A 281 -4.06 8.44 20.71
N THR A 282 -3.69 7.51 19.83
CA THR A 282 -2.36 7.49 19.21
C THR A 282 -2.20 8.60 18.17
N PHE A 283 -3.28 8.91 17.45
CA PHE A 283 -3.32 9.94 16.39
C PHE A 283 -4.33 11.05 16.71
N PRO A 284 -4.10 11.85 17.77
CA PRO A 284 -5.12 12.77 18.31
C PRO A 284 -5.48 13.94 17.38
N ASN A 285 -4.66 14.21 16.37
CA ASN A 285 -4.82 15.34 15.46
C ASN A 285 -5.60 14.99 14.19
N GLN A 286 -5.87 13.71 13.94
CA GLN A 286 -6.64 13.24 12.80
C GLN A 286 -7.64 12.19 13.28
N LYS A 287 -8.83 12.22 12.68
CA LYS A 287 -9.86 11.25 12.98
C LYS A 287 -9.50 9.91 12.36
N VAL A 288 -9.57 8.81 13.12
CA VAL A 288 -9.38 7.47 12.57
C VAL A 288 -10.71 6.90 12.07
N VAL A 289 -10.74 6.47 10.81
CA VAL A 289 -11.86 5.80 10.16
C VAL A 289 -11.44 4.41 9.73
N VAL A 290 -12.08 3.39 10.28
CA VAL A 290 -11.81 2.00 9.92
C VAL A 290 -12.56 1.65 8.64
N VAL A 291 -11.83 1.16 7.62
CA VAL A 291 -12.34 0.82 6.30
C VAL A 291 -12.50 -0.69 6.17
N GLY A 292 -13.71 -1.13 5.89
CA GLY A 292 -14.03 -2.53 5.64
C GLY A 292 -15.54 -2.77 5.63
N TYR A 293 -15.94 -3.95 5.19
CA TYR A 293 -17.33 -4.38 5.14
C TYR A 293 -17.45 -5.78 5.74
N LYS A 294 -18.38 -5.99 6.66
CA LYS A 294 -18.55 -7.25 7.40
C LYS A 294 -17.25 -7.77 8.05
N GLY A 295 -16.40 -6.86 8.55
CA GLY A 295 -15.12 -7.22 9.17
C GLY A 295 -14.00 -7.58 8.19
N GLN A 296 -14.19 -7.35 6.89
CA GLN A 296 -13.20 -7.61 5.85
C GLN A 296 -12.95 -6.35 5.03
N GLN A 297 -11.70 -6.11 4.69
CA GLN A 297 -11.33 -5.10 3.71
C GLN A 297 -11.24 -5.72 2.31
N PRO A 298 -11.46 -4.93 1.23
CA PRO A 298 -11.60 -5.48 -0.13
C PRO A 298 -10.29 -5.98 -0.75
N ALA A 299 -9.15 -5.52 -0.20
CA ALA A 299 -7.82 -5.96 -0.59
C ALA A 299 -6.98 -6.15 0.68
N PHE A 300 -5.82 -6.78 0.59
CA PHE A 300 -4.96 -6.97 1.77
C PHE A 300 -4.45 -5.63 2.35
N HIS A 301 -4.35 -4.57 1.53
CA HIS A 301 -4.12 -3.18 1.93
C HIS A 301 -5.16 -2.27 1.28
N ILE A 302 -5.60 -1.23 1.99
CA ILE A 302 -6.66 -0.34 1.49
C ILE A 302 -6.18 0.60 0.38
N ASP A 303 -4.89 0.90 0.30
CA ASP A 303 -4.27 1.68 -0.77
C ASP A 303 -4.37 1.01 -2.16
N MET A 304 -4.64 -0.29 -2.18
CA MET A 304 -4.96 -1.03 -3.39
C MET A 304 -6.41 -0.83 -3.86
N ALA A 305 -7.29 -0.40 -2.96
CA ALA A 305 -8.74 -0.37 -3.17
C ALA A 305 -9.33 1.03 -3.25
N ILE A 306 -8.77 1.99 -2.54
CA ILE A 306 -9.31 3.35 -2.43
C ILE A 306 -8.22 4.41 -2.54
N THR A 307 -8.61 5.62 -2.98
CA THR A 307 -7.74 6.80 -3.02
C THR A 307 -8.55 8.05 -2.64
N PRO A 308 -8.27 8.70 -1.50
CA PRO A 308 -8.84 10.00 -1.19
C PRO A 308 -8.15 11.08 -2.04
N LEU A 309 -8.92 11.85 -2.81
CA LEU A 309 -8.37 12.99 -3.54
C LEU A 309 -8.26 14.22 -2.63
N GLY A 310 -7.19 15.02 -2.82
CA GLY A 310 -7.00 16.29 -2.13
C GLY A 310 -7.87 17.43 -2.70
N LYS A 311 -8.71 17.12 -3.70
CA LYS A 311 -9.57 18.09 -4.40
C LYS A 311 -11.03 17.73 -4.24
N THR A 312 -11.90 18.74 -4.36
CA THR A 312 -13.34 18.57 -4.34
C THR A 312 -13.91 18.47 -5.75
N ASP A 313 -15.04 17.81 -5.87
CA ASP A 313 -15.81 17.79 -7.11
C ASP A 313 -16.36 19.19 -7.41
N PRO A 314 -16.08 19.75 -8.60
CA PRO A 314 -16.43 21.14 -8.92
C PRO A 314 -17.94 21.37 -9.07
N GLU A 315 -18.72 20.32 -9.32
CA GLU A 315 -20.18 20.43 -9.49
C GLU A 315 -20.90 20.36 -8.15
N THR A 316 -20.41 19.52 -7.23
CA THR A 316 -21.11 19.24 -5.96
C THR A 316 -20.42 19.83 -4.74
N GLY A 317 -19.16 20.29 -4.85
CA GLY A 317 -18.32 20.74 -3.74
C GLY A 317 -17.93 19.63 -2.75
N ARG A 318 -18.22 18.36 -3.07
CA ARG A 318 -17.91 17.23 -2.19
C ARG A 318 -16.46 16.79 -2.33
N LYS A 319 -15.86 16.32 -1.23
CA LYS A 319 -14.60 15.59 -1.28
C LYS A 319 -14.77 14.36 -2.19
N VAL A 320 -13.71 13.97 -2.88
CA VAL A 320 -13.74 12.86 -3.85
C VAL A 320 -13.00 11.66 -3.28
N MET A 321 -13.62 10.48 -3.39
CA MET A 321 -13.01 9.19 -3.12
C MET A 321 -13.02 8.35 -4.40
N VAL A 322 -11.88 7.87 -4.82
CA VAL A 322 -11.77 6.90 -5.92
C VAL A 322 -11.79 5.51 -5.34
N VAL A 323 -12.67 4.65 -5.86
CA VAL A 323 -12.85 3.27 -5.36
C VAL A 323 -12.71 2.29 -6.52
N GLY A 324 -11.97 1.22 -6.33
CA GLY A 324 -11.83 0.14 -7.32
C GLY A 324 -13.16 -0.50 -7.69
N ASP A 325 -13.23 -1.10 -8.88
CA ASP A 325 -14.42 -1.82 -9.37
C ASP A 325 -14.03 -3.09 -10.13
N PRO A 326 -14.13 -4.26 -9.48
CA PRO A 326 -13.83 -5.54 -10.10
C PRO A 326 -14.71 -5.84 -11.31
N SER A 327 -16.02 -5.55 -11.25
CA SER A 327 -16.94 -5.82 -12.35
C SER A 327 -16.72 -4.89 -13.55
N MET A 328 -16.27 -3.65 -13.32
CA MET A 328 -15.86 -2.75 -14.40
C MET A 328 -14.67 -3.35 -15.17
N ALA A 329 -13.64 -3.76 -14.46
CA ALA A 329 -12.43 -4.33 -15.06
C ALA A 329 -12.71 -5.61 -15.85
N THR A 330 -13.47 -6.54 -15.26
CA THR A 330 -13.83 -7.80 -15.94
C THR A 330 -14.70 -7.57 -17.17
N ARG A 331 -15.65 -6.62 -17.13
CA ARG A 331 -16.44 -6.23 -18.32
C ARG A 331 -15.54 -5.64 -19.40
N MET A 332 -14.64 -4.71 -19.06
CA MET A 332 -13.72 -4.11 -20.03
C MET A 332 -12.88 -5.17 -20.76
N LEU A 333 -12.27 -6.10 -20.04
CA LEU A 333 -11.46 -7.16 -20.64
C LEU A 333 -12.31 -8.14 -21.48
N LYS A 334 -13.49 -8.53 -21.03
CA LYS A 334 -14.43 -9.34 -21.80
C LYS A 334 -14.86 -8.63 -23.09
N ASP A 335 -15.12 -7.34 -23.02
CA ASP A 335 -15.47 -6.51 -24.17
C ASP A 335 -14.33 -6.41 -25.19
N ILE A 336 -13.10 -6.19 -24.74
CA ILE A 336 -11.91 -6.19 -25.61
C ILE A 336 -11.76 -7.53 -26.30
N LYS A 337 -11.85 -8.62 -25.53
CA LYS A 337 -11.75 -9.99 -26.06
C LYS A 337 -12.81 -10.29 -27.11
N ALA A 338 -14.06 -9.84 -26.91
CA ALA A 338 -15.16 -10.05 -27.84
C ALA A 338 -15.04 -9.19 -29.10
N LYS A 339 -14.66 -7.91 -28.97
CA LYS A 339 -14.61 -6.95 -30.08
C LYS A 339 -13.30 -7.00 -30.88
N SER A 340 -12.21 -7.37 -30.24
CA SER A 340 -10.84 -7.34 -30.79
C SER A 340 -9.97 -8.46 -30.21
N PRO A 341 -10.26 -9.74 -30.51
CA PRO A 341 -9.59 -10.89 -29.90
C PRO A 341 -8.06 -10.91 -30.14
N GLU A 342 -7.59 -10.43 -31.29
CA GLU A 342 -6.17 -10.33 -31.57
C GLU A 342 -5.46 -9.29 -30.69
N LYS A 343 -6.12 -8.16 -30.43
CA LYS A 343 -5.63 -7.13 -29.52
C LYS A 343 -5.58 -7.65 -28.09
N TYR A 344 -6.61 -8.36 -27.65
CA TYR A 344 -6.62 -9.00 -26.35
C TYR A 344 -5.47 -9.99 -26.19
N LYS A 345 -5.25 -10.85 -27.19
CA LYS A 345 -4.13 -11.78 -27.23
C LYS A 345 -2.77 -11.06 -27.15
N GLN A 346 -2.64 -9.90 -27.79
CA GLN A 346 -1.42 -9.09 -27.70
C GLN A 346 -1.21 -8.56 -26.26
N TYR A 347 -2.28 -8.14 -25.59
CA TYR A 347 -2.19 -7.72 -24.17
C TYR A 347 -1.76 -8.88 -23.26
N GLU A 348 -2.36 -10.06 -23.44
CA GLU A 348 -1.93 -11.28 -22.73
C GLU A 348 -0.44 -11.55 -22.92
N GLN A 349 0.05 -11.51 -24.15
CA GLN A 349 1.46 -11.72 -24.46
C GLN A 349 2.38 -10.65 -23.86
N ASN A 350 1.96 -9.38 -23.89
CA ASN A 350 2.71 -8.28 -23.32
C ASN A 350 2.84 -8.43 -21.80
N VAL A 351 1.74 -8.73 -21.10
CA VAL A 351 1.75 -9.00 -19.66
C VAL A 351 2.63 -10.19 -19.35
N GLN A 352 2.49 -11.30 -20.07
CA GLN A 352 3.28 -12.52 -19.91
C GLN A 352 4.77 -12.25 -20.09
N THR A 353 5.14 -11.48 -21.13
CA THR A 353 6.53 -11.11 -21.40
C THR A 353 7.15 -10.28 -20.28
N LYS A 354 6.40 -9.30 -19.76
CA LYS A 354 6.87 -8.43 -18.67
C LYS A 354 7.00 -9.19 -17.35
N LEU A 355 6.17 -10.18 -17.11
CA LEU A 355 6.27 -11.03 -15.92
C LEU A 355 7.55 -11.89 -15.94
N GLY A 356 8.05 -12.26 -17.12
CA GLY A 356 9.28 -13.05 -17.31
C GLY A 356 9.20 -14.52 -16.85
N TRP A 357 8.15 -14.89 -16.14
CA TRP A 357 7.73 -16.28 -15.89
C TRP A 357 6.32 -16.42 -16.44
N ALA A 358 6.03 -17.54 -17.02
CA ALA A 358 4.82 -17.70 -17.79
C ALA A 358 3.66 -18.32 -16.97
N PRO A 359 2.78 -17.56 -16.32
CA PRO A 359 1.42 -18.06 -16.24
C PRO A 359 0.84 -18.01 -17.65
N ASP A 360 0.38 -19.15 -18.17
CA ASP A 360 -0.43 -19.14 -19.37
C ASP A 360 -1.67 -18.28 -19.13
N ARG A 361 -1.92 -17.32 -20.03
CA ARG A 361 -3.14 -16.51 -20.02
C ARG A 361 -3.41 -15.75 -18.71
N PRO A 362 -2.50 -14.86 -18.27
CA PRO A 362 -2.61 -14.17 -16.98
C PRO A 362 -3.88 -13.30 -16.86
N LEU A 363 -4.30 -12.62 -17.93
CA LEU A 363 -5.51 -11.79 -17.90
C LEU A 363 -6.79 -12.64 -17.86
N ASP A 364 -6.85 -13.74 -18.61
CA ASP A 364 -8.00 -14.66 -18.55
C ASP A 364 -8.17 -15.24 -17.15
N LYS A 365 -7.09 -15.66 -16.50
CA LYS A 365 -7.13 -16.17 -15.12
C LYS A 365 -7.63 -15.11 -14.13
N LEU A 366 -7.17 -13.86 -14.27
CA LEU A 366 -7.69 -12.76 -13.47
C LEU A 366 -9.18 -12.53 -13.70
N VAL A 367 -9.62 -12.49 -14.96
CA VAL A 367 -11.04 -12.30 -15.32
C VAL A 367 -11.91 -13.41 -14.74
N ASP A 368 -11.48 -14.66 -14.86
CA ASP A 368 -12.24 -15.81 -14.37
C ASP A 368 -12.32 -15.80 -12.83
N ASN A 369 -11.19 -15.56 -12.16
CA ASN A 369 -11.12 -15.59 -10.69
C ASN A 369 -11.85 -14.39 -10.04
N VAL A 370 -11.59 -13.18 -10.52
CA VAL A 370 -12.20 -11.95 -9.97
C VAL A 370 -13.67 -11.80 -10.41
N GLY A 371 -14.00 -12.22 -11.62
CA GLY A 371 -15.37 -12.11 -12.16
C GLY A 371 -16.39 -12.99 -11.45
N ASP A 372 -15.94 -14.09 -10.86
CA ASP A 372 -16.78 -15.04 -10.12
C ASP A 372 -16.81 -14.73 -8.61
N ASP A 373 -15.95 -13.85 -8.12
CA ASP A 373 -15.87 -13.46 -6.71
C ASP A 373 -16.93 -12.38 -6.38
N ARG A 374 -18.12 -12.84 -6.01
CA ARG A 374 -19.23 -11.96 -5.62
C ARG A 374 -18.96 -11.22 -4.32
N ASP A 375 -18.26 -11.83 -3.38
CA ASP A 375 -17.95 -11.22 -2.08
C ASP A 375 -16.97 -10.06 -2.26
N LEU A 376 -16.02 -10.18 -3.19
CA LEU A 376 -15.11 -9.09 -3.56
C LEU A 376 -15.88 -7.90 -4.13
N GLN A 377 -16.78 -8.12 -5.10
CA GLN A 377 -17.59 -7.04 -5.68
C GLN A 377 -18.51 -6.39 -4.64
N GLU A 378 -19.17 -7.20 -3.78
CA GLU A 378 -20.02 -6.69 -2.70
C GLU A 378 -19.23 -5.79 -1.74
N ASN A 379 -17.98 -6.14 -1.39
CA ASN A 379 -17.10 -5.34 -0.56
C ASN A 379 -16.80 -3.97 -1.20
N PHE A 380 -16.40 -3.95 -2.47
CA PHE A 380 -16.12 -2.68 -3.17
C PHE A 380 -17.37 -1.79 -3.31
N ASP A 381 -18.53 -2.39 -3.58
CA ASP A 381 -19.80 -1.66 -3.70
C ASP A 381 -20.28 -1.13 -2.35
N ALA A 382 -20.07 -1.88 -1.28
CA ALA A 382 -20.38 -1.44 0.08
C ALA A 382 -19.49 -0.25 0.50
N LEU A 383 -18.20 -0.29 0.16
CA LEU A 383 -17.31 0.85 0.40
C LEU A 383 -17.73 2.09 -0.37
N ALA A 384 -18.02 1.95 -1.66
CA ALA A 384 -18.48 3.05 -2.50
C ALA A 384 -19.74 3.71 -1.90
N LYS A 385 -20.75 2.90 -1.56
CA LYS A 385 -21.99 3.36 -0.91
C LYS A 385 -21.74 3.98 0.46
N GLY A 386 -20.78 3.44 1.23
CA GLY A 386 -20.39 3.99 2.53
C GLY A 386 -19.83 5.41 2.37
N PHE A 387 -18.88 5.63 1.47
CA PHE A 387 -18.33 6.94 1.19
C PHE A 387 -19.36 7.93 0.63
N GLU A 388 -20.28 7.48 -0.25
CA GLU A 388 -21.38 8.31 -0.73
C GLU A 388 -22.29 8.79 0.42
N LYS A 389 -22.62 7.88 1.35
CA LYS A 389 -23.42 8.19 2.55
C LYS A 389 -22.69 9.20 3.45
N ASP A 390 -21.37 9.12 3.54
CA ASP A 390 -20.52 10.04 4.30
C ASP A 390 -20.28 11.38 3.56
N GLY A 391 -20.96 11.59 2.44
CA GLY A 391 -20.95 12.86 1.71
C GLY A 391 -19.86 12.99 0.66
N PHE A 392 -19.12 11.92 0.35
CA PHE A 392 -18.14 11.95 -0.75
C PHE A 392 -18.82 11.88 -2.11
N LYS A 393 -18.16 12.45 -3.11
CA LYS A 393 -18.34 12.06 -4.51
C LYS A 393 -17.47 10.84 -4.75
N VAL A 394 -18.08 9.72 -5.13
CA VAL A 394 -17.35 8.51 -5.46
C VAL A 394 -17.12 8.40 -6.96
N GLU A 395 -15.87 8.17 -7.35
CA GLU A 395 -15.47 7.76 -8.70
C GLU A 395 -15.01 6.30 -8.68
N ARG A 396 -15.19 5.60 -9.80
CA ARG A 396 -14.82 4.18 -9.91
C ARG A 396 -13.72 4.01 -10.94
N VAL A 397 -12.75 3.14 -10.63
CA VAL A 397 -11.66 2.73 -11.54
C VAL A 397 -11.56 1.22 -11.60
N PRO A 398 -11.10 0.63 -12.72
CA PRO A 398 -10.96 -0.82 -12.84
C PRO A 398 -10.06 -1.41 -11.74
N TYR A 399 -10.43 -2.57 -11.25
CA TYR A 399 -9.65 -3.33 -10.28
C TYR A 399 -9.67 -4.82 -10.61
N LEU A 400 -8.49 -5.44 -10.69
CA LEU A 400 -8.33 -6.89 -10.83
C LEU A 400 -7.22 -7.35 -9.90
N GLY A 401 -7.58 -7.98 -8.82
CA GLY A 401 -6.64 -8.54 -7.86
C GLY A 401 -7.33 -9.57 -7.00
N SER A 402 -6.63 -10.63 -6.69
CA SER A 402 -7.12 -11.68 -5.82
C SER A 402 -5.98 -12.28 -5.02
N SER A 403 -6.17 -12.40 -3.72
CA SER A 403 -5.20 -13.06 -2.84
C SER A 403 -5.04 -14.57 -3.12
N SER A 404 -5.98 -15.16 -3.83
CA SER A 404 -5.91 -16.58 -4.25
C SER A 404 -5.01 -16.78 -5.47
N LEU A 405 -4.75 -15.73 -6.24
CA LEU A 405 -3.85 -15.77 -7.39
C LEU A 405 -2.44 -15.32 -6.98
N ARG A 406 -1.47 -16.14 -7.32
CA ARG A 406 -0.05 -15.86 -7.11
C ARG A 406 0.62 -15.79 -8.48
N ASN A 407 1.50 -14.83 -8.66
CA ASN A 407 2.25 -14.58 -9.89
C ASN A 407 1.46 -13.97 -11.05
N GLU A 408 0.17 -13.70 -10.90
CA GLU A 408 -0.61 -12.87 -11.82
C GLU A 408 -0.49 -11.39 -11.39
N PRO A 409 -0.56 -10.43 -12.33
CA PRO A 409 -0.48 -9.02 -11.98
C PRO A 409 -1.71 -8.59 -11.17
N TRP A 410 -1.48 -7.76 -10.15
CA TRP A 410 -2.57 -7.12 -9.42
C TRP A 410 -2.85 -5.75 -10.03
N ILE A 411 -3.84 -5.70 -10.94
CA ILE A 411 -4.17 -4.49 -11.68
C ILE A 411 -5.03 -3.57 -10.80
N THR A 412 -4.46 -2.48 -10.35
CA THR A 412 -5.14 -1.43 -9.59
C THR A 412 -4.60 -0.06 -9.94
N TYR A 413 -5.46 0.94 -10.01
CA TYR A 413 -5.11 2.34 -10.25
C TYR A 413 -5.19 3.18 -8.97
N ASN A 414 -5.44 2.55 -7.82
CA ASN A 414 -5.49 3.21 -6.50
C ASN A 414 -4.13 3.24 -5.79
N ASN A 415 -3.23 2.32 -6.11
CA ASN A 415 -1.90 2.25 -5.47
C ASN A 415 -0.92 3.23 -6.12
N LEU A 416 -1.15 4.50 -5.91
CA LEU A 416 -0.52 5.66 -6.56
C LEU A 416 0.07 6.63 -5.53
N ILE A 417 0.84 7.62 -5.97
CA ILE A 417 1.33 8.72 -5.13
C ILE A 417 1.10 10.09 -5.77
N PHE A 418 0.79 11.06 -4.92
CA PHE A 418 0.63 12.47 -5.32
C PHE A 418 1.91 13.26 -5.05
N ASP A 419 2.28 14.15 -5.98
CA ASP A 419 3.30 15.18 -5.82
C ASP A 419 2.74 16.52 -6.29
N GLY A 420 2.03 17.22 -5.43
CA GLY A 420 1.22 18.39 -5.83
C GLY A 420 0.14 17.99 -6.82
N ASP A 421 0.14 18.59 -7.99
CA ASP A 421 -0.80 18.24 -9.08
C ASP A 421 -0.30 17.06 -9.93
N ASN A 422 0.96 16.66 -9.81
CA ASN A 422 1.46 15.44 -10.45
C ASN A 422 0.96 14.20 -9.70
N LEU A 423 0.66 13.17 -10.47
CA LEU A 423 0.15 11.90 -9.95
C LEU A 423 0.89 10.74 -10.62
N PHE A 424 1.75 10.06 -9.87
CA PHE A 424 2.36 8.83 -10.36
C PHE A 424 1.36 7.69 -10.22
N ILE A 425 0.94 7.14 -11.35
CA ILE A 425 -0.15 6.15 -11.43
C ILE A 425 0.32 4.86 -12.10
N PRO A 426 -0.07 3.68 -11.58
CA PRO A 426 0.21 2.42 -12.23
C PRO A 426 -0.36 2.35 -13.66
N ASN A 427 0.40 1.74 -14.57
CA ASN A 427 0.02 1.46 -15.94
C ASN A 427 0.32 0.00 -16.24
N PHE A 428 -0.55 -0.66 -17.00
CA PHE A 428 -0.44 -2.09 -17.30
C PHE A 428 -0.36 -2.39 -18.79
N GLY A 429 -0.34 -1.34 -19.64
CA GLY A 429 -0.28 -1.47 -21.10
C GLY A 429 -1.59 -1.97 -21.70
N ILE A 430 -2.71 -1.68 -21.07
CA ILE A 430 -4.08 -1.95 -21.53
C ILE A 430 -4.81 -0.62 -21.67
N PRO A 431 -4.66 0.10 -22.81
CA PRO A 431 -5.16 1.46 -22.96
C PRO A 431 -6.65 1.63 -22.64
N GLU A 432 -7.48 0.62 -22.91
CA GLU A 432 -8.91 0.65 -22.59
C GLU A 432 -9.19 0.69 -21.08
N MET A 433 -8.23 0.32 -20.25
CA MET A 433 -8.31 0.42 -18.79
C MET A 433 -7.46 1.58 -18.26
N ASP A 434 -6.26 1.77 -18.81
CA ASP A 434 -5.31 2.77 -18.39
C ASP A 434 -5.84 4.20 -18.65
N ASP A 435 -6.36 4.47 -19.87
CA ASP A 435 -6.81 5.80 -20.27
C ASP A 435 -8.06 6.27 -19.49
N PRO A 436 -9.13 5.47 -19.33
CA PRO A 436 -10.25 5.86 -18.48
C PRO A 436 -9.85 6.12 -17.03
N SER A 437 -8.94 5.32 -16.47
CA SER A 437 -8.43 5.52 -15.11
C SER A 437 -7.68 6.84 -14.98
N ASN A 438 -6.78 7.14 -15.92
CA ASN A 438 -6.07 8.41 -15.97
C ASN A 438 -7.05 9.60 -16.10
N ASN A 439 -8.12 9.45 -16.88
CA ASN A 439 -9.10 10.51 -17.11
C ASN A 439 -9.93 10.82 -15.85
N VAL A 440 -10.17 9.85 -14.97
CA VAL A 440 -10.78 10.12 -13.65
C VAL A 440 -9.96 11.18 -12.90
N PHE A 441 -8.65 11.03 -12.82
CA PHE A 441 -7.79 11.97 -12.10
C PHE A 441 -7.63 13.30 -12.84
N LYS A 442 -7.51 13.28 -14.17
CA LYS A 442 -7.46 14.51 -15.01
C LYS A 442 -8.71 15.39 -14.82
N LYS A 443 -9.87 14.79 -14.66
CA LYS A 443 -11.14 15.50 -14.37
C LYS A 443 -11.01 16.42 -13.15
N TYR A 444 -10.21 16.03 -12.18
CA TYR A 444 -9.95 16.80 -10.96
C TYR A 444 -8.67 17.64 -11.02
N GLY A 445 -8.10 17.84 -12.22
CA GLY A 445 -6.95 18.71 -12.44
C GLY A 445 -5.61 18.12 -12.00
N TYR A 446 -5.50 16.79 -11.89
CA TYR A 446 -4.22 16.12 -11.74
C TYR A 446 -3.57 15.86 -13.10
N ASN A 447 -2.24 15.76 -13.09
CA ASN A 447 -1.41 15.38 -14.21
C ASN A 447 -0.89 13.94 -14.02
N PRO A 448 -1.56 12.90 -14.55
CA PRO A 448 -1.10 11.53 -14.42
C PRO A 448 0.22 11.29 -15.14
N ILE A 449 1.18 10.73 -14.43
CA ILE A 449 2.46 10.23 -14.90
C ILE A 449 2.42 8.71 -14.81
N PRO A 450 2.13 8.01 -15.91
CA PRO A 450 1.98 6.57 -15.90
C PRO A 450 3.34 5.88 -15.71
N ILE A 451 3.37 4.88 -14.84
CA ILE A 451 4.53 4.01 -14.61
C ILE A 451 4.11 2.57 -14.81
N ASP A 452 4.83 1.84 -15.67
CA ASP A 452 4.60 0.41 -15.84
C ASP A 452 4.85 -0.33 -14.52
N MET A 453 3.82 -1.00 -14.03
CA MET A 453 3.89 -1.76 -12.77
C MET A 453 3.57 -3.25 -12.96
N THR A 454 3.55 -3.73 -14.20
CA THR A 454 3.08 -5.09 -14.53
C THR A 454 3.87 -6.16 -13.77
N ALA A 455 5.20 -6.09 -13.76
CA ALA A 455 6.02 -7.09 -13.07
C ALA A 455 5.99 -6.94 -11.54
N ILE A 456 6.03 -5.70 -11.03
CA ILE A 456 5.96 -5.43 -9.59
C ILE A 456 4.59 -5.85 -9.04
N SER A 457 3.51 -5.60 -9.78
CA SER A 457 2.16 -5.91 -9.31
C SER A 457 1.90 -7.41 -9.14
N SER A 458 2.66 -8.27 -9.83
CA SER A 458 2.60 -9.73 -9.60
C SER A 458 3.17 -10.15 -8.24
N LEU A 459 3.91 -9.26 -7.58
CA LEU A 459 4.38 -9.39 -6.20
C LEU A 459 3.36 -8.83 -5.19
N GLN A 460 2.16 -8.47 -5.66
CA GLN A 460 1.02 -7.99 -4.86
C GLN A 460 1.16 -6.55 -4.34
N GLY A 461 1.77 -5.64 -5.10
CA GLY A 461 1.86 -4.22 -4.77
C GLY A 461 2.14 -3.38 -6.03
N ALA A 462 2.12 -2.06 -5.89
CA ALA A 462 2.44 -1.14 -6.97
C ALA A 462 3.20 0.10 -6.46
N ILE A 463 2.93 1.29 -6.98
CA ILE A 463 3.72 2.50 -6.76
C ILE A 463 3.79 2.90 -5.29
N ASN A 464 2.65 2.98 -4.60
CA ASN A 464 2.64 3.38 -3.19
C ASN A 464 3.41 2.38 -2.33
N CYS A 465 3.22 1.08 -2.58
CA CYS A 465 3.86 0.03 -1.80
C CYS A 465 5.40 0.06 -1.87
N ILE A 466 5.99 0.40 -3.02
CA ILE A 466 7.46 0.47 -3.17
C ILE A 466 8.06 1.79 -2.70
N THR A 467 7.25 2.76 -2.29
CA THR A 467 7.71 4.09 -1.90
C THR A 467 7.26 4.44 -0.49
N LYS A 468 8.06 5.24 0.22
CA LYS A 468 7.67 5.88 1.47
C LYS A 468 7.90 7.37 1.38
N VAL A 469 6.83 8.14 1.36
CA VAL A 469 6.93 9.59 1.50
C VAL A 469 7.28 9.92 2.96
N VAL A 470 8.36 10.64 3.14
CA VAL A 470 8.91 10.98 4.45
C VAL A 470 8.65 12.44 4.80
N GLU A 471 8.65 13.31 3.79
CA GLU A 471 8.39 14.73 3.97
C GLU A 471 7.66 15.32 2.77
N ARG A 472 6.79 16.29 3.06
CA ARG A 472 6.10 17.11 2.05
C ARG A 472 6.21 18.60 2.37
N ASN A 473 6.27 19.40 1.32
CA ASN A 473 6.12 20.85 1.36
C ASN A 473 4.70 21.23 0.96
N TYR A 474 4.09 22.13 1.73
CA TYR A 474 2.71 22.61 1.51
C TYR A 474 2.66 24.06 1.06
N ALA A 475 3.81 24.66 0.81
CA ALA A 475 3.91 26.06 0.37
C ALA A 475 3.58 26.23 -1.12
#